data_d5f781bc3c7dedc0fc768dc8af0d41fd
#
_entry.id   d5f781bc3c7dedc0fc768dc8af0d41fd
#
_cell.length_a   1.000
_cell.length_b   1.000
_cell.length_c   1.000
_cell.angle_alpha   90.00
_cell.angle_beta   90.00
_cell.angle_gamma   90.00
#
_symmetry.space_group_name_H-M   'P 1'
#
loop_
_entity.id
_entity.type
_entity.pdbx_description
1 polymer ?
#
loop_
_entity_poly.entity_id
_entity_poly.type
_entity_poly.pdbx_seq_one_letter_code
_entity_poly.pdbx_strand_id
1 'polypeptide(L)'
;MSASEGSLAGSGPAAEVARIVEYEPGDLTCIVEAGMRLGELGALLAGQGQRLSLDPPGDPTLGECLLEDLSGPLRHRFGTMRDLILGVTVVLADGLRAHSGGKVVKNVAGYDLGKLFCGSRGRLGAVERLALRLHPLPVAARSVVIDGSRWLPLHRSQLVPSAVDLLDGELHVLFEGSRRSVDAQLASLGGEEADRWAEIRARQQTLPGRRRWDGEPAPLVRPGPRVAYTQDAPPSWSPLAERVVEAMWTPS
;
A
#
# COMPACT_ATOMS: atom_id res chain seq x y z
N MET A 1 -20.50 -46.40 -40.71
CA MET A 1 -20.52 -46.53 -39.21
C MET A 1 -19.37 -45.71 -38.72
N SER A 2 -19.65 -44.50 -38.31
CA SER A 2 -18.64 -43.51 -37.87
C SER A 2 -18.96 -43.17 -36.42
N ALA A 3 -18.06 -43.50 -35.52
CA ALA A 3 -18.14 -43.14 -34.11
C ALA A 3 -17.57 -41.74 -33.93
N SER A 4 -18.39 -40.82 -33.41
CA SER A 4 -18.00 -39.47 -33.03
C SER A 4 -17.34 -39.50 -31.68
N GLU A 5 -16.05 -39.14 -31.63
CA GLU A 5 -15.34 -38.85 -30.39
C GLU A 5 -15.82 -37.53 -29.81
N GLY A 6 -16.44 -37.61 -28.65
CA GLY A 6 -16.82 -36.47 -27.83
C GLY A 6 -15.59 -35.89 -27.13
N SER A 7 -15.21 -34.66 -27.49
CA SER A 7 -14.19 -33.87 -26.80
C SER A 7 -14.69 -33.48 -25.41
N LEU A 8 -14.08 -34.06 -24.39
CA LEU A 8 -14.22 -33.60 -23.00
C LEU A 8 -13.36 -32.33 -22.83
N ALA A 9 -13.97 -31.16 -22.99
CA ALA A 9 -13.39 -29.92 -22.56
C ALA A 9 -13.26 -29.94 -21.03
N GLY A 10 -12.04 -30.13 -20.53
CA GLY A 10 -11.75 -30.01 -19.11
C GLY A 10 -11.96 -28.58 -18.66
N SER A 11 -13.00 -28.34 -17.87
CA SER A 11 -13.15 -27.13 -17.09
C SER A 11 -12.00 -27.09 -16.07
N GLY A 12 -10.99 -26.25 -16.32
CA GLY A 12 -10.00 -25.92 -15.30
C GLY A 12 -10.71 -25.39 -14.04
N PRO A 13 -10.11 -25.53 -12.84
CA PRO A 13 -10.73 -25.02 -11.63
C PRO A 13 -11.03 -23.54 -11.81
N ALA A 14 -12.30 -23.15 -11.63
CA ALA A 14 -12.70 -21.76 -11.58
C ALA A 14 -11.80 -21.08 -10.53
N ALA A 15 -11.12 -20.01 -10.92
CA ALA A 15 -10.29 -19.24 -9.99
C ALA A 15 -11.19 -18.86 -8.80
N GLU A 16 -10.87 -19.38 -7.63
CA GLU A 16 -11.63 -19.11 -6.42
C GLU A 16 -11.58 -17.60 -6.18
N VAL A 17 -12.75 -16.93 -6.17
CA VAL A 17 -12.84 -15.48 -5.99
C VAL A 17 -12.36 -15.16 -4.58
N ALA A 18 -11.30 -14.40 -4.47
CA ALA A 18 -10.74 -14.00 -3.18
C ALA A 18 -11.78 -13.18 -2.39
N ARG A 19 -11.83 -13.38 -1.07
CA ARG A 19 -12.94 -12.89 -0.24
C ARG A 19 -12.46 -12.20 1.04
N ILE A 20 -13.34 -11.40 1.62
CA ILE A 20 -13.23 -10.98 3.01
C ILE A 20 -13.59 -12.20 3.89
N VAL A 21 -12.63 -12.65 4.70
CA VAL A 21 -12.78 -13.76 5.64
C VAL A 21 -13.51 -13.30 6.88
N GLU A 22 -13.22 -12.09 7.34
CA GLU A 22 -13.81 -11.49 8.52
C GLU A 22 -13.79 -9.96 8.41
N TYR A 23 -14.84 -9.31 8.91
CA TYR A 23 -14.94 -7.86 8.91
C TYR A 23 -15.63 -7.36 10.16
N GLU A 24 -14.94 -6.52 10.93
CA GLU A 24 -15.42 -5.87 12.14
C GLU A 24 -15.43 -4.35 11.96
N PRO A 25 -16.52 -3.78 11.43
CA PRO A 25 -16.59 -2.35 11.15
C PRO A 25 -16.39 -1.48 12.41
N GLY A 26 -16.85 -1.94 13.58
CA GLY A 26 -16.69 -1.22 14.86
C GLY A 26 -15.24 -1.09 15.30
N ASP A 27 -14.41 -2.07 14.98
CA ASP A 27 -12.99 -2.11 15.34
C ASP A 27 -12.08 -1.55 14.24
N LEU A 28 -12.65 -1.19 13.09
CA LEU A 28 -11.91 -0.75 11.90
C LEU A 28 -10.87 -1.79 11.47
N THR A 29 -11.26 -3.05 11.42
CA THR A 29 -10.38 -4.16 11.03
C THR A 29 -11.08 -5.13 10.07
N CYS A 30 -10.30 -5.76 9.19
CA CYS A 30 -10.76 -6.88 8.38
C CYS A 30 -9.66 -7.93 8.22
N ILE A 31 -10.07 -9.18 7.96
CA ILE A 31 -9.20 -10.26 7.50
C ILE A 31 -9.62 -10.60 6.08
N VAL A 32 -8.66 -10.57 5.17
CA VAL A 32 -8.89 -10.79 3.74
C VAL A 32 -7.93 -11.82 3.18
N GLU A 33 -8.33 -12.50 2.11
CA GLU A 33 -7.44 -13.36 1.33
C GLU A 33 -6.47 -12.50 0.51
N ALA A 34 -5.20 -12.91 0.44
CA ALA A 34 -4.14 -12.13 -0.19
C ALA A 34 -4.35 -11.90 -1.70
N GLY A 35 -5.12 -12.77 -2.35
CA GLY A 35 -5.48 -12.64 -3.77
C GLY A 35 -6.54 -11.57 -4.07
N MET A 36 -7.20 -10.99 -3.04
CA MET A 36 -8.21 -9.93 -3.23
C MET A 36 -7.57 -8.68 -3.81
N ARG A 37 -8.22 -8.07 -4.81
CA ARG A 37 -7.76 -6.82 -5.38
C ARG A 37 -8.08 -5.63 -4.48
N LEU A 38 -7.17 -4.66 -4.48
CA LEU A 38 -7.31 -3.46 -3.66
C LEU A 38 -8.59 -2.68 -3.98
N GLY A 39 -8.93 -2.54 -5.26
CA GLY A 39 -10.15 -1.86 -5.70
C GLY A 39 -11.43 -2.59 -5.28
N GLU A 40 -11.44 -3.93 -5.33
CA GLU A 40 -12.56 -4.74 -4.87
C GLU A 40 -12.79 -4.55 -3.36
N LEU A 41 -11.72 -4.66 -2.55
CA LEU A 41 -11.82 -4.38 -1.12
C LEU A 41 -12.31 -2.95 -0.87
N GLY A 42 -11.78 -1.97 -1.61
CA GLY A 42 -12.19 -0.57 -1.50
C GLY A 42 -13.69 -0.36 -1.73
N ALA A 43 -14.25 -1.00 -2.76
CA ALA A 43 -15.69 -0.93 -3.07
C ALA A 43 -16.56 -1.52 -1.94
N LEU A 44 -16.16 -2.66 -1.38
CA LEU A 44 -16.87 -3.30 -0.27
C LEU A 44 -16.82 -2.45 1.01
N LEU A 45 -15.66 -1.91 1.37
CA LEU A 45 -15.48 -1.07 2.56
C LEU A 45 -16.21 0.28 2.44
N ALA A 46 -16.28 0.85 1.26
CA ALA A 46 -16.95 2.13 1.01
C ALA A 46 -18.43 2.09 1.39
N GLY A 47 -19.11 0.94 1.21
CA GLY A 47 -20.48 0.72 1.64
C GLY A 47 -20.70 0.87 3.17
N GLN A 48 -19.64 0.76 3.94
CA GLN A 48 -19.63 0.97 5.40
C GLN A 48 -18.95 2.29 5.81
N GLY A 49 -18.67 3.18 4.87
CA GLY A 49 -17.99 4.44 5.14
C GLY A 49 -16.52 4.26 5.56
N GLN A 50 -15.87 3.18 5.15
CA GLN A 50 -14.50 2.83 5.54
C GLN A 50 -13.60 2.62 4.32
N ARG A 51 -12.29 2.61 4.55
CA ARG A 51 -11.28 2.32 3.52
C ARG A 51 -10.02 1.70 4.11
N LEU A 52 -9.28 0.98 3.31
CA LEU A 52 -7.85 0.75 3.50
C LEU A 52 -7.12 1.98 2.93
N SER A 53 -6.39 2.73 3.78
CA SER A 53 -5.69 3.96 3.35
C SER A 53 -4.37 3.63 2.65
N LEU A 54 -4.45 2.87 1.57
CA LEU A 54 -3.37 2.45 0.70
C LEU A 54 -3.80 2.71 -0.74
N ASP A 55 -2.99 3.43 -1.52
CA ASP A 55 -3.36 3.92 -2.86
C ASP A 55 -2.21 3.80 -3.87
N PRO A 56 -1.57 2.62 -4.02
CA PRO A 56 -0.56 2.40 -5.04
C PRO A 56 -1.15 2.60 -6.44
N PRO A 57 -0.31 2.82 -7.47
CA PRO A 57 -0.77 2.84 -8.85
C PRO A 57 -1.32 1.47 -9.27
N GLY A 58 -2.26 1.49 -10.20
CA GLY A 58 -2.92 0.29 -10.70
C GLY A 58 -3.94 -0.29 -9.72
N ASP A 59 -4.22 -1.59 -9.86
CA ASP A 59 -5.12 -2.35 -8.99
C ASP A 59 -4.45 -3.68 -8.59
N PRO A 60 -3.38 -3.64 -7.78
CA PRO A 60 -2.69 -4.84 -7.33
C PRO A 60 -3.55 -5.63 -6.35
N THR A 61 -3.21 -6.92 -6.17
CA THR A 61 -3.73 -7.71 -5.06
C THR A 61 -3.13 -7.24 -3.73
N LEU A 62 -3.80 -7.56 -2.64
CA LEU A 62 -3.31 -7.21 -1.29
C LEU A 62 -2.00 -7.96 -0.95
N GLY A 63 -1.85 -9.19 -1.47
CA GLY A 63 -0.59 -9.94 -1.38
C GLY A 63 0.56 -9.24 -2.11
N GLU A 64 0.32 -8.75 -3.34
CA GLU A 64 1.30 -7.95 -4.09
C GLU A 64 1.65 -6.66 -3.34
N CYS A 65 0.66 -5.96 -2.77
CA CYS A 65 0.90 -4.77 -1.95
C CYS A 65 1.86 -5.04 -0.79
N LEU A 66 1.70 -6.18 -0.11
CA LEU A 66 2.61 -6.57 0.97
C LEU A 66 3.98 -6.99 0.45
N LEU A 67 4.01 -7.94 -0.48
CA LEU A 67 5.26 -8.55 -0.94
C LEU A 67 6.18 -7.58 -1.67
N GLU A 68 5.63 -6.60 -2.42
CA GLU A 68 6.41 -5.59 -3.14
C GLU A 68 6.52 -4.25 -2.37
N ASP A 69 5.98 -4.16 -1.14
CA ASP A 69 5.88 -2.91 -0.34
C ASP A 69 5.30 -1.75 -1.18
N LEU A 70 4.19 -2.03 -1.89
CA LEU A 70 3.56 -1.01 -2.74
C LEU A 70 2.89 0.07 -1.89
N SER A 71 2.99 1.29 -2.33
CA SER A 71 2.35 2.44 -1.67
C SER A 71 2.11 3.57 -2.65
N GLY A 72 1.15 4.43 -2.33
CA GLY A 72 0.80 5.62 -3.09
C GLY A 72 1.00 6.91 -2.29
N PRO A 73 0.41 8.02 -2.73
CA PRO A 73 0.46 9.33 -2.06
C PRO A 73 0.01 9.32 -0.60
N LEU A 74 -1.01 8.54 -0.25
CA LEU A 74 -1.52 8.42 1.13
C LEU A 74 -0.50 7.88 2.13
N ARG A 75 0.62 7.30 1.64
CA ARG A 75 1.76 6.92 2.48
C ARG A 75 2.24 8.07 3.37
N HIS A 76 2.06 9.31 2.95
CA HIS A 76 2.48 10.48 3.71
C HIS A 76 1.90 10.48 5.14
N ARG A 77 0.61 10.20 5.28
CA ARG A 77 -0.10 10.22 6.55
C ARG A 77 -0.31 8.83 7.16
N PHE A 78 -0.58 7.83 6.34
CA PHE A 78 -1.04 6.53 6.80
C PHE A 78 0.04 5.45 6.76
N GLY A 79 1.22 5.76 6.21
CA GLY A 79 2.31 4.80 6.08
C GLY A 79 2.14 3.86 4.89
N THR A 80 2.74 2.70 5.00
CA THR A 80 2.71 1.65 3.98
C THR A 80 1.88 0.45 4.44
N MET A 81 1.83 -0.62 3.64
CA MET A 81 1.24 -1.89 4.07
C MET A 81 1.83 -2.35 5.41
N ARG A 82 3.13 -2.09 5.66
CA ARG A 82 3.81 -2.39 6.93
C ARG A 82 3.16 -1.74 8.16
N ASP A 83 2.58 -0.56 7.99
CA ASP A 83 1.94 0.22 9.06
C ASP A 83 0.45 -0.14 9.22
N LEU A 84 -0.13 -0.71 8.17
CA LEU A 84 -1.55 -1.07 8.09
C LEU A 84 -1.82 -2.54 8.43
N ILE A 85 -0.79 -3.41 8.34
CA ILE A 85 -0.94 -4.84 8.64
C ILE A 85 -0.93 -5.08 10.15
N LEU A 86 -1.92 -5.84 10.62
CA LEU A 86 -2.07 -6.27 12.02
C LEU A 86 -1.67 -7.73 12.22
N GLY A 87 -1.76 -8.53 11.17
CA GLY A 87 -1.39 -9.93 11.21
C GLY A 87 -1.36 -10.55 9.81
N VAL A 88 -0.73 -11.71 9.71
CA VAL A 88 -0.55 -12.43 8.46
C VAL A 88 -0.63 -13.93 8.67
N THR A 89 -1.23 -14.64 7.71
CA THR A 89 -1.11 -16.08 7.56
C THR A 89 -0.28 -16.35 6.32
N VAL A 90 0.77 -17.12 6.46
CA VAL A 90 1.74 -17.42 5.40
C VAL A 90 1.98 -18.93 5.29
N VAL A 91 2.40 -19.36 4.10
CA VAL A 91 2.89 -20.70 3.83
C VAL A 91 4.37 -20.58 3.47
N LEU A 92 5.21 -21.17 4.30
CA LEU A 92 6.66 -21.16 4.14
C LEU A 92 7.09 -22.14 3.04
N ALA A 93 8.34 -22.11 2.61
CA ALA A 93 8.84 -22.94 1.52
C ALA A 93 8.80 -24.44 1.80
N ASP A 94 8.86 -24.84 3.07
CA ASP A 94 8.71 -26.21 3.53
C ASP A 94 7.26 -26.69 3.62
N GLY A 95 6.28 -25.82 3.25
CA GLY A 95 4.86 -26.08 3.36
C GLY A 95 4.25 -25.80 4.74
N LEU A 96 5.05 -25.38 5.72
CA LEU A 96 4.55 -25.02 7.04
C LEU A 96 3.67 -23.77 6.96
N ARG A 97 2.45 -23.88 7.50
CA ARG A 97 1.56 -22.74 7.66
C ARG A 97 1.84 -22.03 8.97
N ALA A 98 2.23 -20.77 8.90
CA ALA A 98 2.52 -19.94 10.07
C ALA A 98 1.54 -18.77 10.13
N HIS A 99 1.20 -18.37 11.36
CA HIS A 99 0.34 -17.21 11.64
C HIS A 99 1.03 -16.30 12.64
N SER A 100 0.97 -15.00 12.40
CA SER A 100 1.51 -13.99 13.32
C SER A 100 0.59 -12.79 13.35
N GLY A 101 0.44 -12.20 14.54
CA GLY A 101 -0.48 -11.08 14.75
C GLY A 101 -1.92 -11.54 14.94
N GLY A 102 -2.84 -10.59 14.95
CA GLY A 102 -4.27 -10.83 15.15
C GLY A 102 -5.04 -9.52 15.03
N LYS A 103 -6.35 -9.57 15.23
CA LYS A 103 -7.25 -8.41 15.19
C LYS A 103 -6.95 -7.33 16.23
N VAL A 104 -6.17 -7.64 17.26
CA VAL A 104 -5.92 -6.73 18.38
C VAL A 104 -4.64 -5.95 18.11
N VAL A 105 -4.73 -4.63 18.17
CA VAL A 105 -3.62 -3.67 17.95
C VAL A 105 -2.44 -3.90 18.91
N LYS A 106 -2.63 -4.68 19.97
CA LYS A 106 -1.63 -4.96 21.01
C LYS A 106 -1.37 -6.45 21.12
N ASN A 107 -0.66 -7.03 20.14
CA ASN A 107 -0.11 -8.36 20.26
C ASN A 107 1.37 -8.25 20.64
N VAL A 108 1.72 -8.65 21.88
CA VAL A 108 3.07 -8.51 22.46
C VAL A 108 3.86 -9.81 22.48
N ALA A 109 3.36 -10.88 21.87
CA ALA A 109 4.02 -12.19 21.87
C ALA A 109 4.36 -12.64 20.44
N GLY A 110 5.63 -12.82 20.15
CA GLY A 110 6.14 -13.40 18.92
C GLY A 110 6.73 -12.38 17.92
N TYR A 111 7.40 -12.90 16.88
CA TYR A 111 7.94 -12.09 15.79
C TYR A 111 6.80 -11.58 14.90
N ASP A 112 6.89 -10.32 14.49
CA ASP A 112 5.95 -9.70 13.56
C ASP A 112 6.25 -10.15 12.11
N LEU A 113 5.72 -11.32 11.74
CA LEU A 113 5.90 -11.87 10.39
C LEU A 113 5.33 -10.93 9.33
N GLY A 114 4.25 -10.20 9.60
CA GLY A 114 3.70 -9.25 8.66
C GLY A 114 4.73 -8.21 8.22
N LYS A 115 5.48 -7.67 9.17
CA LYS A 115 6.56 -6.74 8.88
C LYS A 115 7.77 -7.38 8.20
N LEU A 116 8.05 -8.65 8.47
CA LEU A 116 9.12 -9.39 7.83
C LEU A 116 8.79 -9.67 6.35
N PHE A 117 7.53 -10.03 6.06
CA PHE A 117 7.08 -10.33 4.70
C PHE A 117 6.93 -9.08 3.82
N CYS A 118 6.81 -7.89 4.43
CA CYS A 118 6.71 -6.63 3.69
C CYS A 118 7.98 -6.36 2.88
N GLY A 119 7.83 -6.32 1.54
CA GLY A 119 8.95 -6.14 0.61
C GLY A 119 9.82 -7.39 0.39
N SER A 120 9.37 -8.56 0.85
CA SER A 120 10.12 -9.83 0.69
C SER A 120 10.15 -10.36 -0.75
N ARG A 121 9.29 -9.85 -1.62
CA ARG A 121 9.14 -10.29 -3.02
C ARG A 121 8.87 -11.79 -3.15
N GLY A 122 8.13 -12.37 -2.19
CA GLY A 122 7.80 -13.79 -2.16
C GLY A 122 8.93 -14.73 -1.77
N ARG A 123 10.14 -14.23 -1.45
CA ARG A 123 11.30 -15.07 -1.12
C ARG A 123 11.16 -15.82 0.21
N LEU A 124 10.28 -15.37 1.09
CA LEU A 124 10.06 -16.00 2.40
C LEU A 124 8.90 -16.99 2.41
N GLY A 125 8.16 -17.09 1.31
CA GLY A 125 6.98 -17.93 1.19
C GLY A 125 5.80 -17.20 0.58
N ALA A 126 4.63 -17.84 0.56
CA ALA A 126 3.38 -17.30 0.04
C ALA A 126 2.55 -16.67 1.15
N VAL A 127 1.86 -15.58 0.84
CA VAL A 127 0.90 -14.94 1.76
C VAL A 127 -0.50 -15.45 1.42
N GLU A 128 -1.22 -15.91 2.43
CA GLU A 128 -2.56 -16.49 2.29
C GLU A 128 -3.65 -15.51 2.73
N ARG A 129 -3.46 -14.90 3.91
CA ARG A 129 -4.40 -13.94 4.51
C ARG A 129 -3.70 -12.79 5.18
N LEU A 130 -4.38 -11.67 5.22
CA LEU A 130 -3.94 -10.41 5.82
C LEU A 130 -5.01 -9.91 6.78
N ALA A 131 -4.62 -9.61 8.02
CA ALA A 131 -5.42 -8.81 8.95
C ALA A 131 -4.98 -7.36 8.80
N LEU A 132 -5.92 -6.46 8.51
CA LEU A 132 -5.65 -5.09 8.11
C LEU A 132 -6.37 -4.08 9.02
N ARG A 133 -5.70 -2.96 9.29
CA ARG A 133 -6.29 -1.78 9.90
C ARG A 133 -6.96 -0.95 8.82
N LEU A 134 -8.18 -0.53 9.12
CA LEU A 134 -8.99 0.35 8.28
C LEU A 134 -9.05 1.76 8.86
N HIS A 135 -9.54 2.69 8.05
CA HIS A 135 -9.81 4.06 8.43
C HIS A 135 -11.20 4.48 7.95
N PRO A 136 -11.86 5.43 8.62
CA PRO A 136 -13.07 6.04 8.09
C PRO A 136 -12.79 6.74 6.74
N LEU A 137 -13.77 6.73 5.84
CA LEU A 137 -13.75 7.59 4.67
C LEU A 137 -13.80 9.06 5.12
N PRO A 138 -13.03 9.97 4.51
CA PRO A 138 -13.09 11.38 4.83
C PRO A 138 -14.42 11.98 4.35
N VAL A 139 -15.00 12.89 5.14
CA VAL A 139 -16.20 13.64 4.78
C VAL A 139 -15.92 14.64 3.63
N ALA A 140 -14.70 15.15 3.58
CA ALA A 140 -14.21 16.03 2.54
C ALA A 140 -12.76 15.70 2.21
N ALA A 141 -12.42 15.80 0.92
CA ALA A 141 -11.08 15.68 0.39
C ALA A 141 -10.89 16.80 -0.65
N ARG A 142 -9.86 17.63 -0.50
CA ARG A 142 -9.53 18.70 -1.45
C ARG A 142 -8.03 18.84 -1.59
N SER A 143 -7.58 19.19 -2.77
CA SER A 143 -6.18 19.31 -3.13
C SER A 143 -5.83 20.68 -3.64
N VAL A 144 -4.61 21.11 -3.34
CA VAL A 144 -4.02 22.34 -3.90
C VAL A 144 -2.64 22.04 -4.45
N VAL A 145 -2.24 22.86 -5.41
CA VAL A 145 -0.90 22.92 -5.98
C VAL A 145 -0.25 24.23 -5.55
N ILE A 146 0.99 24.11 -5.09
CA ILE A 146 1.83 25.24 -4.68
C ILE A 146 3.25 25.06 -5.20
N ASP A 147 4.06 26.10 -5.16
CA ASP A 147 5.48 26.03 -5.51
C ASP A 147 6.23 25.03 -4.63
N GLY A 148 7.08 24.20 -5.23
CA GLY A 148 7.84 23.15 -4.55
C GLY A 148 8.78 23.63 -3.46
N SER A 149 9.26 24.87 -3.54
CA SER A 149 10.11 25.48 -2.49
C SER A 149 9.39 25.63 -1.15
N ARG A 150 8.06 25.58 -1.15
CA ARG A 150 7.21 25.67 0.04
C ARG A 150 7.13 24.36 0.85
N TRP A 151 7.83 23.29 0.44
CA TRP A 151 7.85 22.04 1.19
C TRP A 151 8.30 22.24 2.65
N LEU A 152 9.42 22.90 2.89
CA LEU A 152 9.95 23.06 4.24
C LEU A 152 9.07 23.93 5.14
N PRO A 153 8.52 25.06 4.68
CA PRO A 153 7.46 25.80 5.40
C PRO A 153 6.24 24.94 5.73
N LEU A 154 5.72 24.16 4.77
CA LEU A 154 4.58 23.26 4.99
C LEU A 154 4.91 22.21 6.07
N HIS A 155 6.06 21.54 5.95
CA HIS A 155 6.50 20.52 6.90
C HIS A 155 6.66 21.03 8.34
N ARG A 156 7.01 22.30 8.51
CA ARG A 156 7.15 22.96 9.83
C ARG A 156 5.85 23.59 10.34
N SER A 157 4.80 23.59 9.53
CA SER A 157 3.50 24.15 9.89
C SER A 157 2.69 23.22 10.81
N GLN A 158 1.53 23.72 11.26
CA GLN A 158 0.54 22.92 11.99
C GLN A 158 -0.48 22.23 11.04
N LEU A 159 -0.27 22.32 9.72
CA LEU A 159 -1.13 21.67 8.74
C LEU A 159 -0.90 20.16 8.73
N VAL A 160 -1.97 19.41 8.50
CA VAL A 160 -1.95 17.95 8.54
C VAL A 160 -2.45 17.39 7.19
N PRO A 161 -1.60 17.44 6.15
CA PRO A 161 -1.97 16.87 4.86
C PRO A 161 -2.05 15.34 4.90
N SER A 162 -2.93 14.76 4.11
CA SER A 162 -3.02 13.31 3.91
C SER A 162 -2.01 12.80 2.89
N ALA A 163 -1.70 13.62 1.88
CA ALA A 163 -0.66 13.33 0.90
C ALA A 163 0.10 14.60 0.52
N VAL A 164 1.38 14.43 0.21
CA VAL A 164 2.26 15.51 -0.29
C VAL A 164 3.25 14.89 -1.25
N ASP A 165 3.14 15.24 -2.53
CA ASP A 165 4.06 14.80 -3.58
C ASP A 165 4.63 16.01 -4.34
N LEU A 166 5.90 15.96 -4.68
CA LEU A 166 6.58 16.93 -5.53
C LEU A 166 6.71 16.32 -6.93
N LEU A 167 6.07 16.93 -7.90
CA LEU A 167 6.09 16.54 -9.31
C LEU A 167 6.44 17.77 -10.16
N ASP A 168 7.46 17.68 -10.99
CA ASP A 168 7.88 18.71 -11.93
C ASP A 168 8.08 20.12 -11.30
N GLY A 169 8.54 20.15 -10.04
CA GLY A 169 8.76 21.40 -9.29
C GLY A 169 7.54 21.94 -8.55
N GLU A 170 6.37 21.34 -8.72
CA GLU A 170 5.13 21.68 -8.04
C GLU A 170 4.84 20.74 -6.88
N LEU A 171 4.42 21.30 -5.75
CA LEU A 171 4.02 20.55 -4.57
C LEU A 171 2.50 20.35 -4.56
N HIS A 172 2.09 19.11 -4.70
CA HIS A 172 0.69 18.68 -4.63
C HIS A 172 0.35 18.29 -3.20
N VAL A 173 -0.69 18.88 -2.63
CA VAL A 173 -1.05 18.71 -1.22
C VAL A 173 -2.53 18.32 -1.12
N LEU A 174 -2.81 17.18 -0.49
CA LEU A 174 -4.15 16.69 -0.22
C LEU A 174 -4.51 16.88 1.25
N PHE A 175 -5.64 17.51 1.50
CA PHE A 175 -6.25 17.57 2.84
C PHE A 175 -7.53 16.74 2.86
N GLU A 176 -7.66 15.92 3.90
CA GLU A 176 -8.82 15.07 4.15
C GLU A 176 -9.32 15.24 5.59
N GLY A 177 -10.64 15.17 5.77
CA GLY A 177 -11.25 15.24 7.10
C GLY A 177 -12.66 15.82 7.10
N SER A 178 -13.03 16.57 8.13
CA SER A 178 -14.27 17.33 8.16
C SER A 178 -14.18 18.52 7.19
N ARG A 179 -15.30 18.96 6.60
CA ARG A 179 -15.36 20.12 5.71
C ARG A 179 -14.68 21.34 6.32
N ARG A 180 -15.05 21.67 7.56
CA ARG A 180 -14.48 22.82 8.28
C ARG A 180 -12.95 22.73 8.43
N SER A 181 -12.41 21.56 8.75
CA SER A 181 -10.96 21.38 8.89
C SER A 181 -10.25 21.49 7.56
N VAL A 182 -10.81 20.90 6.50
CA VAL A 182 -10.24 20.97 5.14
C VAL A 182 -10.21 22.41 4.64
N ASP A 183 -11.32 23.13 4.76
CA ASP A 183 -11.44 24.55 4.31
C ASP A 183 -10.46 25.46 5.08
N ALA A 184 -10.31 25.27 6.39
CA ALA A 184 -9.38 26.06 7.20
C ALA A 184 -7.91 25.81 6.80
N GLN A 185 -7.54 24.57 6.51
CA GLN A 185 -6.17 24.22 6.09
C GLN A 185 -5.87 24.78 4.69
N LEU A 186 -6.83 24.70 3.76
CA LEU A 186 -6.71 25.28 2.43
C LEU A 186 -6.56 26.81 2.49
N ALA A 187 -7.39 27.48 3.28
CA ALA A 187 -7.31 28.92 3.46
C ALA A 187 -5.95 29.36 4.05
N SER A 188 -5.40 28.55 4.96
CA SER A 188 -4.09 28.82 5.56
C SER A 188 -2.92 28.57 4.60
N LEU A 189 -2.98 27.50 3.80
CA LEU A 189 -1.93 27.17 2.85
C LEU A 189 -1.99 28.07 1.60
N GLY A 190 -3.19 28.35 1.10
CA GLY A 190 -3.39 28.94 -0.21
C GLY A 190 -2.95 28.02 -1.34
N GLY A 191 -2.92 28.53 -2.55
CA GLY A 191 -2.54 27.78 -3.74
C GLY A 191 -3.72 27.65 -4.71
N GLU A 192 -3.48 26.99 -5.84
CA GLU A 192 -4.50 26.71 -6.85
C GLU A 192 -5.14 25.36 -6.55
N GLU A 193 -6.46 25.29 -6.52
CA GLU A 193 -7.14 24.02 -6.36
C GLU A 193 -7.02 23.18 -7.64
N ALA A 194 -6.41 22.00 -7.50
CA ALA A 194 -6.29 21.04 -8.59
C ALA A 194 -6.18 19.63 -8.03
N ASP A 195 -6.82 18.67 -8.69
CA ASP A 195 -6.70 17.23 -8.39
C ASP A 195 -5.88 16.56 -9.49
N ARG A 196 -4.61 16.26 -9.17
CA ARG A 196 -3.68 15.56 -10.08
C ARG A 196 -3.22 14.20 -9.53
N TRP A 197 -3.91 13.65 -8.55
CA TRP A 197 -3.47 12.40 -7.90
C TRP A 197 -3.48 11.19 -8.84
N ALA A 198 -4.39 11.16 -9.82
CA ALA A 198 -4.41 10.13 -10.86
C ALA A 198 -3.14 10.20 -11.73
N GLU A 199 -2.72 11.42 -12.12
CA GLU A 199 -1.49 11.66 -12.88
C GLU A 199 -0.24 11.29 -12.06
N ILE A 200 -0.19 11.67 -10.79
CA ILE A 200 0.91 11.33 -9.88
C ILE A 200 1.06 9.82 -9.75
N ARG A 201 -0.03 9.08 -9.58
CA ARG A 201 0.00 7.61 -9.55
C ARG A 201 0.43 7.01 -10.88
N ALA A 202 -0.07 7.53 -12.00
CA ALA A 202 0.36 7.10 -13.34
C ALA A 202 1.86 7.37 -13.55
N ARG A 203 2.35 8.54 -13.13
CA ARG A 203 3.78 8.86 -13.18
C ARG A 203 4.60 7.91 -12.34
N GLN A 204 4.16 7.60 -11.13
CA GLN A 204 4.82 6.61 -10.28
C GLN A 204 4.93 5.24 -10.95
N GLN A 205 3.91 4.81 -11.66
CA GLN A 205 3.88 3.51 -12.35
C GLN A 205 4.95 3.41 -13.44
N THR A 206 5.34 4.52 -14.05
CA THR A 206 6.41 4.57 -15.06
C THR A 206 7.82 4.64 -14.48
N LEU A 207 7.96 4.71 -13.16
CA LEU A 207 9.22 4.89 -12.46
C LEU A 207 9.55 3.64 -11.64
N PRO A 208 10.31 2.68 -12.17
CA PRO A 208 10.57 1.39 -11.53
C PRO A 208 11.47 1.51 -10.30
N GLY A 209 12.29 2.56 -10.22
CA GLY A 209 13.24 2.78 -9.14
C GLY A 209 12.65 3.53 -7.96
N ARG A 210 13.12 3.18 -6.76
CA ARG A 210 12.79 3.87 -5.52
C ARG A 210 14.02 3.99 -4.63
N ARG A 211 14.38 5.21 -4.24
CA ARG A 211 15.50 5.47 -3.33
C ARG A 211 15.10 6.42 -2.21
N ARG A 212 15.93 6.50 -1.18
CA ARG A 212 15.81 7.54 -0.17
C ARG A 212 16.05 8.89 -0.82
N TRP A 213 15.17 9.85 -0.57
CA TRP A 213 15.36 11.22 -1.03
C TRP A 213 16.31 11.97 -0.08
N ASP A 214 17.30 12.63 -0.65
CA ASP A 214 18.37 13.38 0.00
C ASP A 214 18.31 14.89 -0.27
N GLY A 215 17.29 15.34 -1.00
CA GLY A 215 17.13 16.73 -1.44
C GLY A 215 17.38 16.92 -2.94
N GLU A 216 18.04 15.97 -3.59
CA GLU A 216 18.33 16.05 -5.03
C GLU A 216 17.05 15.88 -5.87
N PRO A 217 16.98 16.58 -7.04
CA PRO A 217 15.86 16.45 -7.95
C PRO A 217 15.60 15.01 -8.37
N ALA A 218 14.33 14.66 -8.47
CA ALA A 218 13.87 13.39 -9.02
C ALA A 218 12.52 13.58 -9.70
N PRO A 219 12.15 12.72 -10.67
CA PRO A 219 10.90 12.85 -11.44
C PRO A 219 9.63 12.89 -10.60
N LEU A 220 9.64 12.22 -9.47
CA LEU A 220 8.57 12.25 -8.47
C LEU A 220 9.18 12.06 -7.09
N VAL A 221 8.82 12.90 -6.14
CA VAL A 221 9.29 12.84 -4.76
C VAL A 221 8.12 12.90 -3.78
N ARG A 222 8.15 12.04 -2.75
CA ARG A 222 7.34 12.16 -1.53
C ARG A 222 8.22 12.68 -0.40
N PRO A 223 8.24 13.99 -0.19
CA PRO A 223 9.23 14.59 0.71
C PRO A 223 9.03 14.20 2.18
N GLY A 224 7.78 14.02 2.64
CA GLY A 224 7.48 13.58 4.01
C GLY A 224 8.14 12.25 4.37
N PRO A 225 7.83 11.15 3.69
CA PRO A 225 8.49 9.86 3.92
C PRO A 225 9.91 9.78 3.32
N ARG A 226 10.40 10.84 2.68
CA ARG A 226 11.72 10.93 2.04
C ARG A 226 11.96 9.86 0.98
N VAL A 227 11.02 9.70 0.06
CA VAL A 227 11.09 8.74 -1.05
C VAL A 227 11.17 9.48 -2.37
N ALA A 228 12.16 9.14 -3.19
CA ALA A 228 12.27 9.57 -4.58
C ALA A 228 12.02 8.37 -5.51
N TYR A 229 11.22 8.58 -6.56
CA TYR A 229 10.99 7.62 -7.63
C TYR A 229 11.84 8.00 -8.83
N THR A 230 12.49 7.01 -9.44
CA THR A 230 13.52 7.22 -10.48
C THR A 230 13.33 6.25 -11.64
N GLN A 231 13.99 6.54 -12.76
CA GLN A 231 14.01 5.64 -13.93
C GLN A 231 14.90 4.41 -13.70
N ASP A 232 15.84 4.48 -12.76
CA ASP A 232 16.73 3.37 -12.46
C ASP A 232 15.97 2.22 -11.82
N ALA A 233 16.34 1.00 -12.15
CA ALA A 233 15.77 -0.18 -11.50
C ALA A 233 16.01 -0.13 -9.97
N PRO A 234 15.12 -0.70 -9.17
CA PRO A 234 15.36 -0.78 -7.73
C PRO A 234 16.66 -1.54 -7.48
N PRO A 235 17.45 -1.12 -6.47
CA PRO A 235 18.66 -1.85 -6.11
C PRO A 235 18.32 -3.32 -5.84
N SER A 236 19.19 -4.21 -6.30
CA SER A 236 19.15 -5.62 -5.88
C SER A 236 19.15 -5.68 -4.34
N TRP A 237 18.64 -6.75 -3.79
CA TRP A 237 18.77 -6.99 -2.35
C TRP A 237 20.23 -6.80 -1.94
N SER A 238 20.44 -6.21 -0.76
CA SER A 238 21.81 -6.12 -0.25
C SER A 238 22.38 -7.53 -0.09
N PRO A 239 23.69 -7.76 -0.31
CA PRO A 239 24.30 -9.06 -0.11
C PRO A 239 24.05 -9.65 1.29
N LEU A 240 23.85 -8.78 2.29
CA LEU A 240 23.46 -9.21 3.63
C LEU A 240 22.04 -9.78 3.68
N ALA A 241 21.09 -9.15 3.03
CA ALA A 241 19.71 -9.64 2.97
C ALA A 241 19.61 -10.96 2.20
N GLU A 242 20.37 -11.12 1.12
CA GLU A 242 20.47 -12.38 0.38
C GLU A 242 21.01 -13.50 1.26
N ARG A 243 22.10 -13.26 1.99
CA ARG A 243 22.68 -14.24 2.93
C ARG A 243 21.73 -14.63 4.07
N VAL A 244 20.93 -13.69 4.58
CA VAL A 244 19.92 -13.98 5.62
C VAL A 244 18.85 -14.91 5.07
N VAL A 245 18.36 -14.65 3.84
CA VAL A 245 17.37 -15.50 3.19
C VAL A 245 17.93 -16.90 2.92
N GLU A 246 19.16 -16.99 2.38
CA GLU A 246 19.85 -18.29 2.19
C GLU A 246 20.01 -19.06 3.49
N ALA A 247 20.44 -18.40 4.58
CA ALA A 247 20.61 -19.04 5.88
C ALA A 247 19.29 -19.56 6.47
N MET A 248 18.17 -18.91 6.17
CA MET A 248 16.84 -19.37 6.63
C MET A 248 16.35 -20.62 5.89
N TRP A 249 16.86 -20.89 4.68
CA TRP A 249 16.38 -21.96 3.80
C TRP A 249 17.40 -23.07 3.55
N THR A 250 18.60 -23.00 4.11
CA THR A 250 19.56 -24.10 4.06
C THR A 250 19.17 -25.15 5.12
N PRO A 251 18.75 -26.37 4.75
CA PRO A 251 18.54 -27.44 5.73
C PRO A 251 19.88 -27.73 6.40
N SER A 252 19.89 -27.78 7.71
CA SER A 252 21.02 -28.24 8.54
C SER A 252 21.27 -29.74 8.41
#